data_69b58e4b5a58efcd485f4a74c5b16905
#
_entry.id   69b58e4b5a58efcd485f4a74c5b16905
#
_cell.length_a   1.000
_cell.length_b   1.000
_cell.length_c   1.000
_cell.angle_alpha   90.00
_cell.angle_beta   90.00
_cell.angle_gamma   90.00
#
_symmetry.space_group_name_H-M   'P 1'
#
loop_
_entity.id
_entity.type
_entity.pdbx_description
1 polymer ?
#
loop_
_entity_poly.entity_id
_entity_poly.type
_entity_poly.pdbx_seq_one_letter_code
_entity_poly.pdbx_strand_id
1 'polypeptide(L)'
;MVVWDEDGAPPALSALNASFEIEREINSTLLSETGVEGLEPLAVGIGIEQGPVLRGSIGPANRRAHTLCGETVSVALRIQEMTADLSYPILVGEVAARYLQDASLKSLGHYMLPGLTAAHVLFAPRTLDKEDKGKKAELTLLKGGIG
;
A
#
# COMPACT_ATOMS: atom_id res chain seq x y z
N MET A 1 7.28 -4.35 8.10
CA MET A 1 6.20 -5.25 7.63
C MET A 1 5.20 -5.43 8.75
N VAL A 2 3.91 -5.36 8.42
CA VAL A 2 2.80 -5.54 9.37
C VAL A 2 1.93 -6.69 8.88
N VAL A 3 1.39 -7.46 9.79
CA VAL A 3 0.52 -8.61 9.49
C VAL A 3 -0.76 -8.47 10.30
N TRP A 4 -1.89 -8.68 9.67
CA TRP A 4 -3.21 -8.75 10.28
C TRP A 4 -3.70 -10.20 10.27
N ASP A 5 -4.20 -10.67 11.40
CA ASP A 5 -4.84 -11.97 11.53
C ASP A 5 -6.36 -11.84 11.23
N GLU A 6 -7.03 -12.98 11.05
CA GLU A 6 -8.47 -13.02 10.71
C GLU A 6 -9.40 -12.69 11.91
N ASP A 7 -8.84 -12.36 13.07
CA ASP A 7 -9.60 -12.03 14.28
C ASP A 7 -10.17 -10.60 14.19
N GLY A 8 -11.38 -10.46 13.71
CA GLY A 8 -12.08 -9.17 13.67
C GLY A 8 -12.44 -8.68 12.25
N ALA A 9 -12.08 -7.44 11.94
CA ALA A 9 -12.32 -6.87 10.61
C ALA A 9 -11.51 -7.62 9.53
N PRO A 10 -11.99 -7.69 8.27
CA PRO A 10 -11.26 -8.33 7.18
C PRO A 10 -9.81 -7.86 7.09
N PRO A 11 -8.81 -8.75 7.13
CA PRO A 11 -7.39 -8.36 7.20
C PRO A 11 -6.94 -7.44 6.07
N ALA A 12 -7.38 -7.72 4.84
CA ALA A 12 -7.05 -6.89 3.68
C ALA A 12 -7.61 -5.47 3.81
N LEU A 13 -8.82 -5.31 4.37
CA LEU A 13 -9.41 -3.99 4.58
C LEU A 13 -8.68 -3.21 5.68
N SER A 14 -8.32 -3.88 6.77
CA SER A 14 -7.51 -3.29 7.84
C SER A 14 -6.15 -2.81 7.32
N ALA A 15 -5.50 -3.62 6.48
CA ALA A 15 -4.25 -3.28 5.83
C ALA A 15 -4.39 -2.06 4.91
N LEU A 16 -5.44 -2.02 4.10
CA LEU A 16 -5.70 -0.90 3.20
C LEU A 16 -5.98 0.40 3.95
N ASN A 17 -6.81 0.36 4.99
CA ASN A 17 -7.10 1.53 5.82
C ASN A 17 -5.83 2.06 6.52
N ALA A 18 -5.04 1.18 7.12
CA ALA A 18 -3.76 1.55 7.72
C ALA A 18 -2.80 2.18 6.70
N SER A 19 -2.79 1.68 5.47
CA SER A 19 -1.96 2.23 4.40
C SER A 19 -2.33 3.66 4.03
N PHE A 20 -3.61 3.98 3.99
CA PHE A 20 -4.08 5.36 3.79
C PHE A 20 -3.70 6.28 4.95
N GLU A 21 -3.78 5.79 6.18
CA GLU A 21 -3.37 6.56 7.36
C GLU A 21 -1.88 6.86 7.35
N ILE A 22 -1.05 5.86 7.02
CA ILE A 22 0.40 6.02 6.90
C ILE A 22 0.74 7.04 5.80
N GLU A 23 0.17 6.91 4.62
CA GLU A 23 0.40 7.84 3.50
C GLU A 23 0.01 9.27 3.87
N ARG A 24 -1.14 9.44 4.50
CA ARG A 24 -1.61 10.74 4.96
C ARG A 24 -0.71 11.35 6.01
N GLU A 25 -0.31 10.56 7.02
CA GLU A 25 0.53 11.02 8.13
C GLU A 25 1.92 11.46 7.65
N ILE A 26 2.53 10.68 6.77
CA ILE A 26 3.83 11.01 6.20
C ILE A 26 3.75 12.31 5.40
N ASN A 27 2.73 12.46 4.56
CA ASN A 27 2.53 13.68 3.78
C ASN A 27 2.27 14.91 4.68
N SER A 28 1.51 14.76 5.77
CA SER A 28 1.22 15.86 6.70
C SER A 28 2.44 16.27 7.52
N THR A 29 3.19 15.31 8.02
CA THR A 29 4.40 15.54 8.84
C THR A 29 5.49 16.24 8.03
N LEU A 30 5.71 15.81 6.80
CA LEU A 30 6.70 16.44 5.92
C LEU A 30 6.37 17.88 5.60
N LEU A 31 5.09 18.21 5.41
CA LEU A 31 4.64 19.57 5.14
C LEU A 31 4.78 20.50 6.37
N SER A 32 4.69 19.93 7.59
CA SER A 32 4.72 20.72 8.82
C SER A 32 6.11 20.89 9.42
N GLU A 33 6.98 19.89 9.31
CA GLU A 33 8.28 19.89 10.02
C GLU A 33 9.43 20.42 9.19
N THR A 34 9.38 20.36 7.88
CA THR A 34 10.57 20.70 7.10
C THR A 34 10.74 22.18 6.86
N GLY A 35 9.71 23.02 6.83
CA GLY A 35 9.87 24.48 6.63
C GLY A 35 10.98 24.90 5.64
N VAL A 36 11.67 23.92 5.06
CA VAL A 36 12.78 24.03 4.14
C VAL A 36 12.23 23.84 2.73
N GLU A 37 12.13 24.93 2.00
CA GLU A 37 11.84 24.89 0.58
C GLU A 37 12.90 24.07 -0.15
N GLY A 38 12.49 23.07 -0.91
CA GLY A 38 13.36 22.29 -1.81
C GLY A 38 13.72 20.87 -1.37
N LEU A 39 13.18 20.35 -0.27
CA LEU A 39 13.28 18.91 0.02
C LEU A 39 12.24 18.13 -0.79
N GLU A 40 12.72 17.11 -1.50
CA GLU A 40 11.85 16.15 -2.16
C GLU A 40 10.95 15.46 -1.12
N PRO A 41 9.64 15.34 -1.36
CA PRO A 41 8.75 14.65 -0.44
C PRO A 41 9.19 13.20 -0.27
N LEU A 42 9.22 12.73 0.96
CA LEU A 42 9.55 11.33 1.26
C LEU A 42 8.47 10.42 0.64
N ALA A 43 8.84 9.65 -0.36
CA ALA A 43 7.95 8.71 -0.98
C ALA A 43 7.94 7.40 -0.19
N VAL A 44 6.76 6.95 0.21
CA VAL A 44 6.56 5.64 0.84
C VAL A 44 5.83 4.74 -0.14
N GLY A 45 6.38 3.52 -0.31
CA GLY A 45 5.74 2.48 -1.09
C GLY A 45 5.16 1.40 -0.19
N ILE A 46 3.88 1.06 -0.33
CA ILE A 46 3.19 0.04 0.44
C ILE A 46 2.63 -1.02 -0.50
N GLY A 47 3.04 -2.27 -0.28
CA GLY A 47 2.51 -3.45 -0.98
C GLY A 47 1.62 -4.26 -0.05
N ILE A 48 0.42 -4.61 -0.49
CA ILE A 48 -0.55 -5.41 0.26
C ILE A 48 -0.82 -6.70 -0.48
N GLU A 49 -0.66 -7.83 0.21
CA GLU A 49 -1.08 -9.14 -0.27
C GLU A 49 -1.72 -9.94 0.86
N GLN A 50 -2.58 -10.87 0.52
CA GLN A 50 -3.25 -11.76 1.45
C GLN A 50 -2.97 -13.21 1.10
N GLY A 51 -2.71 -14.04 2.13
CA GLY A 51 -2.47 -15.45 1.97
C GLY A 51 -1.83 -16.06 3.21
N PRO A 52 -1.49 -17.35 3.16
CA PRO A 52 -0.87 -18.04 4.29
C PRO A 52 0.52 -17.47 4.59
N VAL A 53 0.78 -17.24 5.88
CA VAL A 53 2.05 -16.74 6.39
C VAL A 53 2.46 -17.59 7.59
N LEU A 54 3.69 -18.06 7.58
CA LEU A 54 4.29 -18.73 8.75
C LEU A 54 4.90 -17.68 9.66
N ARG A 55 4.47 -17.68 10.91
CA ARG A 55 5.04 -16.86 11.99
C ARG A 55 5.81 -17.77 12.95
N GLY A 56 7.07 -17.46 13.17
CA GLY A 56 7.93 -18.22 14.03
C GLY A 56 8.99 -17.39 14.72
N SER A 57 9.63 -17.99 15.74
CA SER A 57 10.81 -17.43 16.38
C SER A 57 12.03 -18.25 16.00
N ILE A 58 12.98 -17.62 15.36
CA ILE A 58 14.24 -18.24 14.91
C ILE A 58 15.39 -17.66 15.74
N GLY A 59 16.31 -18.53 16.17
CA GLY A 59 17.51 -18.17 16.90
C GLY A 59 17.70 -18.90 18.21
N PRO A 60 18.89 -18.78 18.84
CA PRO A 60 19.19 -19.36 20.12
C PRO A 60 18.31 -18.76 21.23
N ALA A 61 18.20 -19.44 22.36
CA ALA A 61 17.27 -19.10 23.45
C ALA A 61 17.39 -17.65 23.96
N ASN A 62 18.57 -17.07 23.89
CA ASN A 62 18.87 -15.70 24.33
C ASN A 62 18.76 -14.64 23.22
N ARG A 63 18.46 -15.02 21.96
CA ARG A 63 18.45 -14.13 20.80
C ARG A 63 17.46 -14.61 19.75
N ARG A 64 16.18 -14.62 20.10
CA ARG A 64 15.10 -15.02 19.21
C ARG A 64 14.58 -13.81 18.42
N ALA A 65 14.56 -13.93 17.10
CA ALA A 65 13.90 -13.00 16.22
C ALA A 65 12.56 -13.56 15.76
N HIS A 66 11.50 -12.79 15.88
CA HIS A 66 10.22 -13.12 15.26
C HIS A 66 10.35 -12.95 13.75
N THR A 67 10.06 -14.00 13.02
CA THR A 67 10.21 -14.03 11.57
C THR A 67 8.89 -14.42 10.93
N LEU A 68 8.59 -13.74 9.83
CA LEU A 68 7.47 -14.05 8.94
C LEU A 68 8.05 -14.66 7.66
N CYS A 69 7.56 -15.82 7.28
CA CYS A 69 7.98 -16.52 6.07
C CYS A 69 6.77 -16.97 5.27
N GLY A 70 6.98 -17.13 3.98
CA GLY A 70 5.98 -17.66 3.06
C GLY A 70 5.97 -16.93 1.73
N GLU A 71 5.36 -17.55 0.75
CA GLU A 71 5.21 -16.98 -0.59
C GLU A 71 4.49 -15.63 -0.54
N THR A 72 3.42 -15.52 0.25
CA THR A 72 2.66 -14.27 0.46
C THR A 72 3.55 -13.11 0.89
N VAL A 73 4.50 -13.36 1.79
CA VAL A 73 5.46 -12.33 2.25
C VAL A 73 6.37 -11.89 1.12
N SER A 74 6.87 -12.84 0.33
CA SER A 74 7.72 -12.54 -0.83
C SER A 74 6.96 -11.72 -1.88
N VAL A 75 5.73 -12.12 -2.20
CA VAL A 75 4.88 -11.40 -3.14
C VAL A 75 4.60 -9.97 -2.66
N ALA A 76 4.22 -9.79 -1.38
CA ALA A 76 3.96 -8.46 -0.83
C ALA A 76 5.19 -7.53 -0.92
N LEU A 77 6.39 -8.06 -0.67
CA LEU A 77 7.63 -7.29 -0.82
C LEU A 77 7.88 -6.89 -2.29
N ARG A 78 7.65 -7.79 -3.23
CA ARG A 78 7.80 -7.48 -4.66
C ARG A 78 6.76 -6.48 -5.16
N ILE A 79 5.52 -6.55 -4.65
CA ILE A 79 4.49 -5.54 -4.93
C ILE A 79 4.93 -4.17 -4.40
N GLN A 80 5.51 -4.13 -3.20
CA GLN A 80 6.02 -2.88 -2.62
C GLN A 80 7.14 -2.28 -3.49
N GLU A 81 8.06 -3.08 -4.01
CA GLU A 81 9.13 -2.61 -4.91
C GLU A 81 8.57 -1.97 -6.19
N MET A 82 7.44 -2.47 -6.71
CA MET A 82 6.78 -1.94 -7.91
C MET A 82 6.11 -0.57 -7.69
N THR A 83 5.94 -0.11 -6.47
CA THR A 83 5.28 1.18 -6.19
C THR A 83 6.00 2.37 -6.82
N ALA A 84 7.32 2.35 -6.83
CA ALA A 84 8.13 3.38 -7.46
C ALA A 84 7.97 3.38 -8.99
N ASP A 85 8.06 2.20 -9.61
CA ASP A 85 7.98 2.05 -11.06
C ASP A 85 6.61 2.43 -11.61
N LEU A 86 5.55 2.09 -10.89
CA LEU A 86 4.17 2.38 -11.28
C LEU A 86 3.67 3.75 -10.79
N SER A 87 4.46 4.45 -9.98
CA SER A 87 4.11 5.75 -9.39
C SER A 87 2.80 5.75 -8.59
N TYR A 88 2.52 4.64 -7.90
CA TYR A 88 1.42 4.52 -6.93
C TYR A 88 2.00 4.23 -5.55
N PRO A 89 1.67 5.01 -4.51
CA PRO A 89 2.19 4.79 -3.16
C PRO A 89 1.62 3.53 -2.50
N ILE A 90 0.46 3.05 -2.94
CA ILE A 90 -0.18 1.85 -2.42
C ILE A 90 -0.53 0.94 -3.59
N LEU A 91 -0.04 -0.29 -3.55
CA LEU A 91 -0.39 -1.35 -4.49
C LEU A 91 -0.96 -2.56 -3.77
N VAL A 92 -1.95 -3.18 -4.37
CA VAL A 92 -2.67 -4.33 -3.85
C VAL A 92 -2.51 -5.49 -4.81
N GLY A 93 -2.15 -6.65 -4.30
CA GLY A 93 -2.05 -7.87 -5.06
C GLY A 93 -3.41 -8.50 -5.36
N GLU A 94 -3.42 -9.48 -6.25
CA GLU A 94 -4.65 -10.08 -6.77
C GLU A 94 -5.47 -10.78 -5.67
N VAL A 95 -4.82 -11.50 -4.76
CA VAL A 95 -5.54 -12.23 -3.72
C VAL A 95 -6.17 -11.26 -2.71
N ALA A 96 -5.41 -10.27 -2.26
CA ALA A 96 -5.93 -9.22 -1.37
C ALA A 96 -7.08 -8.46 -2.01
N ALA A 97 -7.01 -8.16 -3.31
CA ALA A 97 -8.05 -7.45 -4.04
C ALA A 97 -9.40 -8.19 -4.06
N ARG A 98 -9.39 -9.53 -4.04
CA ARG A 98 -10.62 -10.35 -3.97
C ARG A 98 -11.40 -10.13 -2.67
N TYR A 99 -10.72 -9.78 -1.58
CA TYR A 99 -11.33 -9.47 -0.27
C TYR A 99 -11.69 -7.99 -0.12
N LEU A 100 -11.37 -7.16 -1.12
CA LEU A 100 -11.60 -5.71 -1.14
C LEU A 100 -12.62 -5.29 -2.21
N GLN A 101 -13.61 -6.13 -2.49
CA GLN A 101 -14.59 -5.90 -3.57
C GLN A 101 -15.37 -4.59 -3.39
N ASP A 102 -15.63 -4.18 -2.14
CA ASP A 102 -16.28 -2.92 -1.83
C ASP A 102 -15.34 -1.69 -1.88
N ALA A 103 -14.03 -1.93 -1.95
CA ALA A 103 -13.06 -0.87 -2.11
C ALA A 103 -12.95 -0.46 -3.57
N SER A 104 -12.87 0.85 -3.82
CA SER A 104 -12.70 1.35 -5.18
C SER A 104 -11.27 1.12 -5.65
N LEU A 105 -11.01 -0.04 -6.25
CA LEU A 105 -9.73 -0.42 -6.83
C LEU A 105 -9.74 -0.30 -8.35
N LYS A 106 -8.60 0.09 -8.91
CA LYS A 106 -8.31 0.11 -10.34
C LYS A 106 -7.32 -0.98 -10.66
N SER A 107 -7.65 -1.86 -11.59
CA SER A 107 -6.69 -2.82 -12.11
C SER A 107 -5.64 -2.10 -12.97
N LEU A 108 -4.38 -2.38 -12.70
CA LEU A 108 -3.25 -1.86 -13.46
C LEU A 108 -2.77 -2.84 -14.53
N GLY A 109 -3.24 -4.09 -14.48
CA GLY A 109 -2.84 -5.13 -15.41
C GLY A 109 -1.91 -6.19 -14.79
N HIS A 110 -1.30 -6.99 -15.65
CA HIS A 110 -0.43 -8.10 -15.29
C HIS A 110 1.03 -7.67 -15.29
N TYR A 111 1.75 -8.01 -14.23
CA TYR A 111 3.16 -7.71 -14.06
C TYR A 111 3.94 -8.96 -13.67
N MET A 112 5.10 -9.12 -14.29
CA MET A 112 6.10 -10.09 -13.84
C MET A 112 6.87 -9.48 -12.68
N LEU A 113 6.64 -9.99 -11.48
CA LEU A 113 7.35 -9.52 -10.30
C LEU A 113 8.76 -10.13 -10.24
N PRO A 114 9.80 -9.37 -9.90
CA PRO A 114 11.16 -9.86 -9.85
C PRO A 114 11.32 -11.13 -8.98
N GLY A 115 11.89 -12.18 -9.55
CA GLY A 115 12.11 -13.45 -8.85
C GLY A 115 10.88 -14.36 -8.74
N LEU A 116 9.74 -13.99 -9.33
CA LEU A 116 8.56 -14.84 -9.44
C LEU A 116 8.37 -15.31 -10.88
N THR A 117 7.84 -16.53 -11.03
CA THR A 117 7.68 -17.19 -12.34
C THR A 117 6.32 -16.94 -12.98
N ALA A 118 5.34 -16.45 -12.21
CA ALA A 118 4.01 -16.16 -12.69
C ALA A 118 3.75 -14.66 -12.74
N ALA A 119 2.93 -14.22 -13.69
CA ALA A 119 2.44 -12.85 -13.72
C ALA A 119 1.37 -12.64 -12.64
N HIS A 120 1.42 -11.50 -11.98
CA HIS A 120 0.47 -11.08 -10.95
C HIS A 120 -0.33 -9.87 -11.41
N VAL A 121 -1.63 -9.87 -11.15
CA VAL A 121 -2.46 -8.70 -11.39
C VAL A 121 -2.30 -7.73 -10.22
N LEU A 122 -1.94 -6.50 -10.53
CA LEU A 122 -1.80 -5.44 -9.53
C LEU A 122 -2.96 -4.46 -9.61
N PHE A 123 -3.34 -3.94 -8.46
CA PHE A 123 -4.40 -2.97 -8.28
C PHE A 123 -3.89 -1.76 -7.50
N ALA A 124 -4.47 -0.61 -7.78
CA ALA A 124 -4.26 0.60 -6.99
C ALA A 124 -5.59 1.19 -6.53
N PRO A 125 -5.65 1.81 -5.34
CA PRO A 125 -6.83 2.55 -4.92
C PRO A 125 -7.10 3.72 -5.88
N ARG A 126 -8.34 3.85 -6.37
CA ARG A 126 -8.75 4.94 -7.29
C ARG A 126 -8.58 6.32 -6.68
N THR A 127 -8.69 6.44 -5.37
CA THR A 127 -8.47 7.70 -4.64
C THR A 127 -7.06 8.27 -4.79
N LEU A 128 -6.11 7.44 -5.25
CA LEU A 128 -4.72 7.84 -5.52
C LEU A 128 -4.47 8.10 -7.02
N ASP A 129 -5.48 7.98 -7.86
CA ASP A 129 -5.34 8.27 -9.27
C ASP A 129 -5.13 9.78 -9.49
N LYS A 130 -4.11 10.14 -10.25
CA LYS A 130 -3.74 11.55 -10.50
C LYS A 130 -4.87 12.33 -11.18
N GLU A 131 -5.70 11.65 -11.98
CA GLU A 131 -6.86 12.24 -12.64
C GLU A 131 -7.97 12.63 -11.66
N ASP A 132 -8.19 11.81 -10.62
CA ASP A 132 -9.19 12.10 -9.58
C ASP A 132 -8.75 13.22 -8.63
N LYS A 133 -7.45 13.33 -8.35
CA LYS A 133 -6.91 14.46 -7.56
C LYS A 133 -7.11 15.80 -8.30
N GLY A 134 -6.94 15.83 -9.61
CA GLY A 134 -7.20 17.01 -10.45
C GLY A 134 -8.67 17.43 -10.43
N LYS A 135 -9.59 16.50 -10.64
CA LYS A 135 -11.03 16.75 -10.61
C LYS A 135 -11.54 17.21 -9.24
N LYS A 136 -11.00 16.61 -8.15
CA LYS A 136 -11.39 16.99 -6.80
C LYS A 136 -10.88 18.39 -6.43
N ALA A 137 -9.69 18.76 -6.86
CA ALA A 137 -9.15 20.10 -6.67
C ALA A 137 -9.93 21.14 -7.50
N GLU A 138 -10.28 20.83 -8.74
CA GLU A 138 -11.08 21.69 -9.61
C GLU A 138 -12.51 21.88 -9.07
N LEU A 139 -13.15 20.82 -8.60
CA LEU A 139 -14.46 20.90 -7.93
C LEU A 139 -14.43 21.72 -6.64
N THR A 140 -13.34 21.66 -5.87
CA THR A 140 -13.17 22.46 -4.65
C THR A 140 -12.95 23.92 -4.98
N LEU A 141 -12.20 24.24 -6.02
CA LEU A 141 -12.01 25.60 -6.52
C LEU A 141 -13.32 26.20 -7.05
N LEU A 142 -14.11 25.43 -7.80
CA LEU A 142 -15.43 25.87 -8.29
C LEU A 142 -16.44 26.11 -7.18
N LYS A 143 -16.41 25.32 -6.09
CA LYS A 143 -17.25 25.53 -4.92
C LYS A 143 -16.79 26.71 -4.06
N GLY A 144 -15.52 27.04 -4.02
CA GLY A 144 -14.96 28.19 -3.32
C GLY A 144 -15.15 29.52 -4.03
N GLY A 145 -15.47 29.49 -5.35
CA GLY A 145 -15.69 30.68 -6.17
C GLY A 145 -17.14 31.23 -6.16
N ILE A 146 -18.05 30.58 -5.44
CA ILE A 146 -19.47 30.99 -5.32
C ILE A 146 -19.74 31.37 -3.86
N GLY A 147 -19.17 32.43 -3.43
CA GLY A 147 -19.41 32.97 -2.08
C GLY A 147 -19.50 34.47 -2.13
#